data_16f40782ffdd0db9c44a0f07aaa8a63d
#
_entry.id   16f40782ffdd0db9c44a0f07aaa8a63d
#
_cell.length_a   1.000
_cell.length_b   1.000
_cell.length_c   1.000
_cell.angle_alpha   90.00
_cell.angle_beta   90.00
_cell.angle_gamma   90.00
#
_symmetry.space_group_name_H-M   'P 1'
#
loop_
_entity.id
_entity.type
_entity.pdbx_description
1 polymer ?
#
loop_
_entity_poly.entity_id
_entity_poly.type
_entity_poly.pdbx_seq_one_letter_code
_entity_poly.pdbx_strand_id
1 'polypeptide(L)'
;SAIHGIKHWQTVERNAHYLASFNKADTEVLSYFAYFHDCMRENEGRDKGHGPRAAVFSKQHRDLIPLNDIQFKQLTDACKGHTYGTRPECITINTCWDADRLDLLRVNIVPDADRLHNEEAKRIANESDFLVLDTHKAITEYKRVVFDLDHTLIDEKGETVRPGIYKLLTSLKNNGIHLTLWTASFKERSEPILSKLGLSVYFDKFIYRKDYNTDPRRWIGAHKDIRKTNGDLLVDDSRKQVDYVNSIGLAGYKMTPYASTEPYNKPDMSELEELHRMILPDVEFTLQTNTSLFSKITSIFK
;
A
#
# COMPACT_ATOMS: atom_id res chain seq x y z
N SER A 1 20.01 -10.42 -15.77
CA SER A 1 19.08 -10.67 -16.87
C SER A 1 18.24 -9.45 -17.16
N ALA A 2 17.95 -9.15 -18.41
CA ALA A 2 17.09 -8.03 -18.81
C ALA A 2 15.61 -8.38 -18.71
N ILE A 3 15.26 -9.65 -18.95
CA ILE A 3 13.88 -10.12 -19.02
C ILE A 3 13.43 -10.78 -17.70
N HIS A 4 14.29 -11.60 -17.10
CA HIS A 4 13.99 -12.38 -15.89
C HIS A 4 14.77 -11.93 -14.65
N GLY A 5 15.20 -10.66 -14.61
CA GLY A 5 15.99 -10.09 -13.52
C GLY A 5 15.16 -9.29 -12.51
N ILE A 6 15.85 -8.46 -11.73
CA ILE A 6 15.31 -7.73 -10.58
C ILE A 6 14.01 -6.96 -10.91
N LYS A 7 13.91 -6.33 -12.09
CA LYS A 7 12.68 -5.60 -12.46
C LYS A 7 11.47 -6.52 -12.54
N HIS A 8 11.64 -7.71 -13.15
CA HIS A 8 10.59 -8.72 -13.20
C HIS A 8 10.23 -9.20 -11.79
N TRP A 9 11.22 -9.53 -10.96
CA TRP A 9 10.98 -9.99 -9.59
C TRP A 9 10.20 -8.98 -8.75
N GLN A 10 10.56 -7.70 -8.84
CA GLN A 10 9.83 -6.60 -8.19
C GLN A 10 8.40 -6.45 -8.72
N THR A 11 8.19 -6.65 -10.04
CA THR A 11 6.85 -6.63 -10.62
C THR A 11 6.02 -7.81 -10.12
N VAL A 12 6.60 -9.02 -10.06
CA VAL A 12 5.92 -10.21 -9.52
C VAL A 12 5.57 -10.01 -8.05
N GLU A 13 6.47 -9.47 -7.23
CA GLU A 13 6.19 -9.15 -5.83
C GLU A 13 5.01 -8.19 -5.70
N ARG A 14 5.03 -7.08 -6.44
CA ARG A 14 3.95 -6.10 -6.47
C ARG A 14 2.61 -6.71 -6.87
N ASN A 15 2.58 -7.47 -7.96
CA ASN A 15 1.38 -8.15 -8.45
C ASN A 15 0.84 -9.13 -7.40
N ALA A 16 1.73 -9.88 -6.73
CA ALA A 16 1.37 -10.84 -5.71
C ALA A 16 0.73 -10.17 -4.49
N HIS A 17 1.30 -9.08 -4.00
CA HIS A 17 0.75 -8.31 -2.89
C HIS A 17 -0.59 -7.65 -3.26
N TYR A 18 -0.73 -7.13 -4.49
CA TYR A 18 -2.02 -6.65 -4.98
C TYR A 18 -3.09 -7.74 -4.92
N LEU A 19 -2.83 -8.91 -5.50
CA LEU A 19 -3.78 -10.02 -5.48
C LEU A 19 -4.08 -10.51 -4.05
N ALA A 20 -3.10 -10.48 -3.15
CA ALA A 20 -3.28 -10.87 -1.75
C ALA A 20 -4.25 -9.95 -1.00
N SER A 21 -4.43 -8.70 -1.42
CA SER A 21 -5.42 -7.78 -0.83
C SER A 21 -6.87 -8.24 -1.05
N PHE A 22 -7.13 -9.12 -2.01
CA PHE A 22 -8.44 -9.70 -2.32
C PHE A 22 -8.63 -11.12 -1.79
N ASN A 23 -7.58 -11.72 -1.23
CA ASN A 23 -7.63 -13.09 -0.72
C ASN A 23 -6.76 -13.23 0.54
N LYS A 24 -6.67 -14.45 1.10
CA LYS A 24 -5.88 -14.73 2.31
C LYS A 24 -4.53 -15.40 1.99
N ALA A 25 -3.90 -15.07 0.88
CA ALA A 25 -2.58 -15.58 0.53
C ALA A 25 -1.52 -15.07 1.52
N ASP A 26 -0.55 -15.91 1.83
CA ASP A 26 0.53 -15.59 2.75
C ASP A 26 1.55 -14.65 2.08
N THR A 27 1.58 -13.40 2.51
CA THR A 27 2.39 -12.34 1.92
C THR A 27 3.89 -12.57 2.07
N GLU A 28 4.35 -13.24 3.14
CA GLU A 28 5.77 -13.59 3.29
C GLU A 28 6.19 -14.60 2.23
N VAL A 29 5.39 -15.65 2.02
CA VAL A 29 5.65 -16.63 0.95
C VAL A 29 5.66 -15.96 -0.42
N LEU A 30 4.74 -15.03 -0.68
CA LEU A 30 4.66 -14.28 -1.93
C LEU A 30 5.94 -13.49 -2.21
N SER A 31 6.45 -12.77 -1.21
CA SER A 31 7.70 -12.00 -1.34
C SER A 31 8.88 -12.93 -1.63
N TYR A 32 9.06 -14.02 -0.89
CA TYR A 32 10.13 -14.97 -1.19
C TYR A 32 9.99 -15.61 -2.57
N PHE A 33 8.77 -15.98 -2.99
CA PHE A 33 8.52 -16.52 -4.31
C PHE A 33 8.98 -15.57 -5.41
N ALA A 34 8.65 -14.29 -5.30
CA ALA A 34 8.99 -13.30 -6.31
C ALA A 34 10.50 -13.27 -6.62
N TYR A 35 11.35 -13.39 -5.62
CA TYR A 35 12.81 -13.35 -5.78
C TYR A 35 13.42 -14.73 -6.09
N PHE A 36 12.75 -15.82 -5.72
CA PHE A 36 13.32 -17.16 -5.87
C PHE A 36 12.89 -17.89 -7.14
N HIS A 37 11.67 -17.66 -7.67
CA HIS A 37 11.10 -18.49 -8.73
C HIS A 37 11.98 -18.59 -9.99
N ASP A 38 12.61 -17.49 -10.40
CA ASP A 38 13.44 -17.36 -11.60
C ASP A 38 14.94 -17.21 -11.30
N CYS A 39 15.38 -17.25 -10.02
CA CYS A 39 16.78 -17.00 -9.64
C CYS A 39 17.78 -18.01 -10.22
N MET A 40 17.32 -19.20 -10.62
CA MET A 40 18.14 -20.29 -11.14
C MET A 40 17.93 -20.53 -12.65
N ARG A 41 17.56 -19.47 -13.39
CA ARG A 41 17.52 -19.56 -14.87
C ARG A 41 18.92 -19.59 -15.46
N GLU A 42 19.10 -20.43 -16.45
CA GLU A 42 20.34 -20.60 -17.20
C GLU A 42 20.36 -19.80 -18.52
N ASN A 43 19.19 -19.45 -19.03
CA ASN A 43 19.04 -18.65 -20.25
C ASN A 43 17.71 -17.87 -20.27
N GLU A 44 17.61 -16.91 -21.20
CA GLU A 44 16.41 -16.08 -21.38
C GLU A 44 15.30 -16.77 -22.18
N GLY A 45 15.58 -17.89 -22.80
CA GLY A 45 14.65 -18.64 -23.61
C GLY A 45 13.90 -19.71 -22.83
N ARG A 46 13.57 -20.81 -23.51
CA ARG A 46 12.83 -21.93 -22.93
C ARG A 46 13.71 -22.76 -22.00
N ASP A 47 13.69 -22.44 -20.73
CA ASP A 47 14.38 -23.18 -19.67
C ASP A 47 13.37 -23.95 -18.79
N LYS A 48 13.13 -25.23 -19.12
CA LYS A 48 12.15 -26.04 -18.40
C LYS A 48 12.55 -26.42 -16.97
N GLY A 49 13.82 -26.30 -16.65
CA GLY A 49 14.41 -26.75 -15.38
C GLY A 49 14.52 -25.68 -14.32
N HIS A 50 14.31 -24.39 -14.65
CA HIS A 50 14.59 -23.29 -13.72
C HIS A 50 13.79 -23.37 -12.42
N GLY A 51 12.48 -23.63 -12.48
CA GLY A 51 11.64 -23.73 -11.29
C GLY A 51 12.04 -24.88 -10.33
N PRO A 52 12.23 -26.12 -10.81
CA PRO A 52 12.81 -27.19 -10.01
C PRO A 52 14.18 -26.83 -9.41
N ARG A 53 15.09 -26.17 -10.18
CA ARG A 53 16.38 -25.71 -9.65
C ARG A 53 16.23 -24.64 -8.57
N ALA A 54 15.30 -23.70 -8.74
CA ALA A 54 14.98 -22.68 -7.73
C ALA A 54 14.48 -23.33 -6.42
N ALA A 55 13.63 -24.33 -6.52
CA ALA A 55 13.16 -25.07 -5.34
C ALA A 55 14.30 -25.83 -4.63
N VAL A 56 15.26 -26.39 -5.36
CA VAL A 56 16.47 -27.03 -4.78
C VAL A 56 17.36 -25.99 -4.13
N PHE A 57 17.58 -24.85 -4.81
CA PHE A 57 18.35 -23.74 -4.27
C PHE A 57 17.74 -23.19 -2.98
N SER A 58 16.43 -23.03 -2.89
CA SER A 58 15.74 -22.62 -1.67
C SER A 58 16.00 -23.60 -0.52
N LYS A 59 15.97 -24.92 -0.79
CA LYS A 59 16.24 -25.95 0.21
C LYS A 59 17.68 -25.93 0.73
N GLN A 60 18.64 -25.65 -0.15
CA GLN A 60 20.06 -25.52 0.22
C GLN A 60 20.32 -24.31 1.13
N HIS A 61 19.45 -23.29 1.07
CA HIS A 61 19.55 -22.08 1.87
C HIS A 61 18.43 -21.97 2.91
N ARG A 62 17.87 -23.11 3.35
CA ARG A 62 16.75 -23.17 4.31
C ARG A 62 17.00 -22.33 5.56
N ASP A 63 18.22 -22.38 6.09
CA ASP A 63 18.59 -21.69 7.33
C ASP A 63 18.59 -20.15 7.20
N LEU A 64 18.63 -19.63 5.99
CA LEU A 64 18.60 -18.19 5.71
C LEU A 64 17.19 -17.67 5.40
N ILE A 65 16.20 -18.57 5.32
CA ILE A 65 14.82 -18.23 4.96
C ILE A 65 13.95 -18.38 6.22
N PRO A 66 13.53 -17.27 6.86
CA PRO A 66 12.83 -17.28 8.16
C PRO A 66 11.33 -17.64 8.02
N LEU A 67 10.98 -18.51 7.09
CA LEU A 67 9.63 -19.06 6.93
C LEU A 67 9.46 -20.31 7.82
N ASN A 68 8.27 -20.51 8.39
CA ASN A 68 7.96 -21.78 9.05
C ASN A 68 7.88 -22.93 8.02
N ASP A 69 7.76 -24.18 8.49
CA ASP A 69 7.83 -25.35 7.59
C ASP A 69 6.67 -25.41 6.59
N ILE A 70 5.49 -24.93 6.96
CA ILE A 70 4.33 -24.86 6.06
C ILE A 70 4.58 -23.81 4.96
N GLN A 71 4.97 -22.62 5.35
CA GLN A 71 5.32 -21.52 4.44
C GLN A 71 6.46 -21.91 3.50
N PHE A 72 7.50 -22.54 4.05
CA PHE A 72 8.66 -22.99 3.26
C PHE A 72 8.28 -24.08 2.26
N LYS A 73 7.38 -24.99 2.64
CA LYS A 73 6.84 -25.97 1.70
C LYS A 73 6.06 -25.29 0.58
N GLN A 74 5.22 -24.30 0.90
CA GLN A 74 4.49 -23.51 -0.10
C GLN A 74 5.44 -22.80 -1.07
N LEU A 75 6.50 -22.15 -0.57
CA LEU A 75 7.53 -21.50 -1.39
C LEU A 75 8.18 -22.48 -2.36
N THR A 76 8.64 -23.62 -1.87
CA THR A 76 9.34 -24.61 -2.71
C THR A 76 8.41 -25.23 -3.74
N ASP A 77 7.15 -25.51 -3.40
CA ASP A 77 6.15 -26.03 -4.33
C ASP A 77 5.74 -24.97 -5.36
N ALA A 78 5.59 -23.70 -4.94
CA ALA A 78 5.33 -22.59 -5.85
C ALA A 78 6.46 -22.43 -6.88
N CYS A 79 7.71 -22.35 -6.43
CA CYS A 79 8.88 -22.25 -7.33
C CYS A 79 8.95 -23.45 -8.30
N LYS A 80 8.79 -24.68 -7.79
CA LYS A 80 8.86 -25.88 -8.61
C LYS A 80 7.83 -25.92 -9.71
N GLY A 81 6.61 -25.43 -9.44
CA GLY A 81 5.45 -25.62 -10.31
C GLY A 81 5.06 -24.42 -11.16
N HIS A 82 5.63 -23.21 -10.97
CA HIS A 82 5.10 -21.97 -11.55
C HIS A 82 4.96 -22.01 -13.09
N THR A 83 5.82 -22.72 -13.79
CA THR A 83 5.78 -22.79 -15.26
C THR A 83 4.82 -23.86 -15.78
N TYR A 84 4.80 -25.04 -15.18
CA TYR A 84 4.11 -26.23 -15.72
C TYR A 84 3.24 -26.96 -14.70
N GLY A 85 3.08 -26.43 -13.49
CA GLY A 85 2.27 -27.03 -12.45
C GLY A 85 0.79 -27.07 -12.80
N THR A 86 0.12 -28.10 -12.31
CA THR A 86 -1.34 -28.21 -12.32
C THR A 86 -1.91 -27.44 -11.13
N ARG A 87 -3.18 -27.02 -11.22
CA ARG A 87 -3.88 -26.23 -10.17
C ARG A 87 -3.71 -26.82 -8.78
N PRO A 88 -2.98 -26.19 -7.85
CA PRO A 88 -2.96 -26.61 -6.45
C PRO A 88 -4.19 -26.07 -5.71
N GLU A 89 -4.61 -26.77 -4.66
CA GLU A 89 -5.67 -26.29 -3.76
C GLU A 89 -5.18 -25.24 -2.74
N CYS A 90 -4.07 -24.56 -3.02
CA CYS A 90 -3.45 -23.60 -2.13
C CYS A 90 -3.52 -22.18 -2.69
N ILE A 91 -4.28 -21.30 -2.02
CA ILE A 91 -4.48 -19.93 -2.47
C ILE A 91 -3.15 -19.16 -2.58
N THR A 92 -2.19 -19.39 -1.66
CA THR A 92 -0.87 -18.75 -1.71
C THR A 92 -0.10 -19.15 -2.96
N ILE A 93 -0.05 -20.45 -3.31
CA ILE A 93 0.64 -20.93 -4.53
C ILE A 93 -0.06 -20.40 -5.79
N ASN A 94 -1.39 -20.40 -5.80
CA ASN A 94 -2.17 -19.83 -6.90
C ASN A 94 -1.86 -18.36 -7.11
N THR A 95 -1.75 -17.60 -6.03
CA THR A 95 -1.43 -16.16 -6.08
C THR A 95 0.01 -15.93 -6.57
N CYS A 96 0.98 -16.76 -6.16
CA CYS A 96 2.33 -16.74 -6.71
C CYS A 96 2.33 -16.87 -8.24
N TRP A 97 1.62 -17.89 -8.75
CA TRP A 97 1.61 -18.20 -10.19
C TRP A 97 0.86 -17.15 -11.02
N ASP A 98 -0.25 -16.63 -10.50
CA ASP A 98 -1.00 -15.58 -11.17
C ASP A 98 -0.21 -14.28 -11.24
N ALA A 99 0.52 -13.93 -10.18
CA ALA A 99 1.35 -12.73 -10.12
C ALA A 99 2.47 -12.76 -11.18
N ASP A 100 3.12 -13.91 -11.40
CA ASP A 100 4.12 -14.10 -12.45
C ASP A 100 3.48 -14.03 -13.85
N ARG A 101 2.33 -14.69 -14.04
CA ARG A 101 1.61 -14.68 -15.33
C ARG A 101 1.10 -13.30 -15.72
N LEU A 102 0.67 -12.47 -14.78
CA LEU A 102 0.24 -11.11 -15.07
C LEU A 102 1.38 -10.20 -15.56
N ASP A 103 2.63 -10.58 -15.36
CA ASP A 103 3.79 -9.85 -15.92
C ASP A 103 4.22 -10.33 -17.32
N LEU A 104 3.49 -11.24 -17.97
CA LEU A 104 3.82 -11.76 -19.31
C LEU A 104 3.78 -10.69 -20.41
N LEU A 105 3.12 -9.54 -20.16
CA LEU A 105 3.18 -8.39 -21.10
C LEU A 105 4.61 -7.91 -21.35
N ARG A 106 5.55 -8.08 -20.41
CA ARG A 106 6.97 -7.72 -20.59
C ARG A 106 7.64 -8.47 -21.76
N VAL A 107 7.07 -9.61 -22.15
CA VAL A 107 7.54 -10.42 -23.28
C VAL A 107 6.51 -10.49 -24.42
N ASN A 108 5.62 -9.51 -24.50
CA ASN A 108 4.56 -9.37 -25.51
C ASN A 108 3.55 -10.54 -25.52
N ILE A 109 3.32 -11.18 -24.38
CA ILE A 109 2.29 -12.21 -24.22
C ILE A 109 1.17 -11.66 -23.36
N VAL A 110 -0.05 -11.63 -23.90
CA VAL A 110 -1.24 -11.26 -23.12
C VAL A 110 -1.59 -12.40 -22.17
N PRO A 111 -1.73 -12.16 -20.86
CA PRO A 111 -2.14 -13.18 -19.92
C PRO A 111 -3.51 -13.77 -20.26
N ASP A 112 -3.59 -15.08 -20.27
CA ASP A 112 -4.80 -15.84 -20.56
C ASP A 112 -5.58 -16.08 -19.26
N ALA A 113 -6.78 -15.53 -19.14
CA ALA A 113 -7.63 -15.62 -17.96
C ALA A 113 -7.96 -17.08 -17.55
N ASP A 114 -8.04 -18.00 -18.52
CA ASP A 114 -8.30 -19.42 -18.26
C ASP A 114 -7.15 -20.11 -17.53
N ARG A 115 -5.96 -19.51 -17.57
CA ARG A 115 -4.77 -19.98 -16.87
C ARG A 115 -4.55 -19.34 -15.52
N LEU A 116 -5.38 -18.40 -15.14
CA LEU A 116 -5.34 -17.72 -13.85
C LEU A 116 -6.29 -18.40 -12.85
N HIS A 117 -6.02 -18.22 -11.56
CA HIS A 117 -6.74 -18.90 -10.48
C HIS A 117 -7.59 -17.93 -9.67
N ASN A 118 -7.03 -16.73 -9.38
CA ASN A 118 -7.70 -15.70 -8.61
C ASN A 118 -8.70 -14.93 -9.47
N GLU A 119 -9.89 -14.67 -8.94
CA GLU A 119 -10.93 -13.93 -9.68
C GLU A 119 -10.48 -12.53 -10.08
N GLU A 120 -9.74 -11.83 -9.20
CA GLU A 120 -9.18 -10.52 -9.52
C GLU A 120 -8.13 -10.59 -10.63
N ALA A 121 -7.27 -11.61 -10.64
CA ALA A 121 -6.32 -11.83 -11.73
C ALA A 121 -7.02 -12.09 -13.07
N LYS A 122 -8.10 -12.88 -13.07
CA LYS A 122 -8.94 -13.11 -14.24
C LYS A 122 -9.62 -11.84 -14.72
N ARG A 123 -10.15 -11.02 -13.80
CA ARG A 123 -10.75 -9.72 -14.13
C ARG A 123 -9.75 -8.83 -14.86
N ILE A 124 -8.54 -8.67 -14.29
CA ILE A 124 -7.45 -7.88 -14.89
C ILE A 124 -7.15 -8.34 -16.32
N ALA A 125 -7.01 -9.66 -16.53
CA ALA A 125 -6.71 -10.21 -17.84
C ALA A 125 -7.86 -10.01 -18.85
N ASN A 126 -9.11 -10.24 -18.43
CA ASN A 126 -10.30 -10.09 -19.28
C ASN A 126 -10.58 -8.64 -19.65
N GLU A 127 -10.39 -7.70 -18.73
CA GLU A 127 -10.64 -6.28 -18.92
C GLU A 127 -9.41 -5.52 -19.45
N SER A 128 -8.27 -6.20 -19.57
CA SER A 128 -6.97 -5.60 -19.92
C SER A 128 -6.56 -4.45 -18.97
N ASP A 129 -6.98 -4.54 -17.70
CA ASP A 129 -6.79 -3.52 -16.67
C ASP A 129 -5.44 -3.65 -15.95
N PHE A 130 -4.36 -3.84 -16.72
CA PHE A 130 -3.03 -4.04 -16.14
C PHE A 130 -2.48 -2.80 -15.42
N LEU A 131 -3.04 -1.61 -15.70
CA LEU A 131 -2.63 -0.37 -15.02
C LEU A 131 -2.89 -0.42 -13.52
N VAL A 132 -3.87 -1.18 -13.06
CA VAL A 132 -4.13 -1.36 -11.62
C VAL A 132 -2.95 -1.98 -10.90
N LEU A 133 -2.20 -2.86 -11.57
CA LEU A 133 -0.98 -3.47 -11.01
C LEU A 133 0.18 -2.48 -10.92
N ASP A 134 0.28 -1.54 -11.87
CA ASP A 134 1.33 -0.51 -11.86
C ASP A 134 1.08 0.58 -10.81
N THR A 135 -0.18 0.81 -10.47
CA THR A 135 -0.57 1.75 -9.41
C THR A 135 -0.47 1.13 -8.01
N HIS A 136 -0.51 -0.20 -7.91
CA HIS A 136 -0.30 -0.91 -6.66
C HIS A 136 1.20 -1.07 -6.40
N LYS A 137 1.78 -0.09 -5.75
CA LYS A 137 3.13 -0.22 -5.21
C LYS A 137 3.07 -1.25 -4.08
N ALA A 138 3.77 -2.37 -4.21
CA ALA A 138 4.10 -3.22 -3.07
C ALA A 138 5.04 -2.40 -2.16
N ILE A 139 4.45 -1.57 -1.33
CA ILE A 139 5.19 -0.80 -0.34
C ILE A 139 5.27 -1.70 0.87
N THR A 140 6.40 -2.35 1.01
CA THR A 140 6.75 -3.11 2.20
C THR A 140 6.93 -2.21 3.41
N GLU A 141 7.10 -0.89 3.20
CA GLU A 141 7.29 0.06 4.30
C GLU A 141 7.06 1.51 3.84
N TYR A 142 6.04 2.18 4.37
CA TYR A 142 5.90 3.63 4.23
C TYR A 142 6.78 4.34 5.24
N LYS A 143 7.69 5.19 4.78
CA LYS A 143 8.57 5.98 5.65
C LYS A 143 8.27 7.47 5.62
N ARG A 144 7.64 7.95 4.53
CA ARG A 144 7.35 9.37 4.30
C ARG A 144 5.92 9.55 3.83
N VAL A 145 5.06 9.96 4.74
CA VAL A 145 3.64 10.15 4.47
C VAL A 145 3.34 11.63 4.30
N VAL A 146 2.64 11.96 3.23
CA VAL A 146 2.21 13.33 2.91
C VAL A 146 0.73 13.45 3.21
N PHE A 147 0.36 14.38 4.08
CA PHE A 147 -1.03 14.64 4.44
C PHE A 147 -1.52 15.94 3.83
N ASP A 148 -2.72 15.95 3.30
CA ASP A 148 -3.48 17.18 3.08
C ASP A 148 -4.00 17.74 4.39
N LEU A 149 -4.46 19.01 4.38
CA LEU A 149 -4.93 19.72 5.56
C LEU A 149 -6.46 19.77 5.63
N ASP A 150 -7.05 20.57 4.74
CA ASP A 150 -8.49 20.87 4.76
C ASP A 150 -9.32 19.63 4.39
N HIS A 151 -10.38 19.34 5.12
CA HIS A 151 -11.21 18.16 4.99
C HIS A 151 -10.50 16.81 5.23
N THR A 152 -9.18 16.79 5.34
CA THR A 152 -8.38 15.59 5.65
C THR A 152 -8.05 15.53 7.13
N LEU A 153 -7.36 16.52 7.66
CA LEU A 153 -6.97 16.61 9.07
C LEU A 153 -7.90 17.52 9.90
N ILE A 154 -8.45 18.55 9.27
CA ILE A 154 -9.30 19.56 9.89
C ILE A 154 -10.57 19.80 9.10
N ASP A 155 -11.55 20.44 9.71
CA ASP A 155 -12.77 20.90 9.03
C ASP A 155 -12.47 22.07 8.05
N GLU A 156 -13.47 22.45 7.26
CA GLU A 156 -13.39 23.49 6.23
C GLU A 156 -13.07 24.89 6.80
N LYS A 157 -13.33 25.11 8.09
CA LYS A 157 -13.12 26.38 8.77
C LYS A 157 -11.75 26.45 9.47
N GLY A 158 -11.12 25.29 9.73
CA GLY A 158 -9.92 25.19 10.54
C GLY A 158 -10.21 25.41 12.02
N GLU A 159 -11.38 25.04 12.48
CA GLU A 159 -11.82 25.19 13.87
C GLU A 159 -11.64 23.92 14.66
N THR A 160 -11.85 22.76 14.02
CA THR A 160 -11.82 21.45 14.67
C THR A 160 -10.88 20.49 13.93
N VAL A 161 -10.28 19.58 14.70
CA VAL A 161 -9.45 18.50 14.19
C VAL A 161 -10.30 17.25 14.05
N ARG A 162 -10.11 16.51 12.96
CA ARG A 162 -10.75 15.22 12.76
C ARG A 162 -10.51 14.32 13.97
N PRO A 163 -11.57 13.73 14.55
CA PRO A 163 -11.43 12.79 15.67
C PRO A 163 -10.41 11.69 15.36
N GLY A 164 -9.53 11.38 16.33
CA GLY A 164 -8.52 10.34 16.20
C GLY A 164 -7.19 10.75 15.54
N ILE A 165 -7.12 11.88 14.84
CA ILE A 165 -5.93 12.32 14.11
C ILE A 165 -4.71 12.47 15.03
N TYR A 166 -4.83 13.09 16.20
CA TYR A 166 -3.69 13.23 17.11
C TYR A 166 -3.08 11.88 17.50
N LYS A 167 -3.92 10.87 17.74
CA LYS A 167 -3.46 9.52 18.07
C LYS A 167 -2.76 8.87 16.90
N LEU A 168 -3.30 9.03 15.68
CA LEU A 168 -2.68 8.56 14.45
C LEU A 168 -1.31 9.19 14.24
N LEU A 169 -1.23 10.54 14.20
CA LEU A 169 0.03 11.25 13.95
C LEU A 169 1.08 10.95 15.01
N THR A 170 0.67 10.84 16.29
CA THR A 170 1.56 10.44 17.38
C THR A 170 2.12 9.04 17.17
N SER A 171 1.28 8.09 16.81
CA SER A 171 1.73 6.70 16.53
C SER A 171 2.70 6.67 15.37
N LEU A 172 2.39 7.35 14.26
CA LEU A 172 3.28 7.42 13.09
C LEU A 172 4.64 8.01 13.44
N LYS A 173 4.66 9.14 14.16
CA LYS A 173 5.92 9.79 14.59
C LYS A 173 6.75 8.90 15.51
N ASN A 174 6.11 8.26 16.49
CA ASN A 174 6.80 7.37 17.44
C ASN A 174 7.41 6.14 16.77
N ASN A 175 6.90 5.76 15.61
CA ASN A 175 7.42 4.65 14.79
C ASN A 175 8.32 5.12 13.64
N GLY A 176 8.83 6.37 13.71
CA GLY A 176 9.85 6.88 12.79
C GLY A 176 9.33 7.27 11.40
N ILE A 177 8.01 7.45 11.24
CA ILE A 177 7.44 7.93 9.99
C ILE A 177 7.68 9.44 9.85
N HIS A 178 8.25 9.87 8.74
CA HIS A 178 8.39 11.27 8.39
C HIS A 178 7.08 11.82 7.82
N LEU A 179 6.60 12.91 8.40
CA LEU A 179 5.33 13.52 8.02
C LEU A 179 5.55 14.83 7.30
N THR A 180 4.93 14.98 6.13
CA THR A 180 4.88 16.23 5.38
C THR A 180 3.44 16.71 5.30
N LEU A 181 3.19 17.98 5.62
CA LEU A 181 1.93 18.63 5.31
C LEU A 181 2.00 19.27 3.92
N TRP A 182 1.04 18.97 3.05
CA TRP A 182 0.94 19.57 1.72
C TRP A 182 -0.48 20.05 1.46
N THR A 183 -0.73 21.34 1.63
CA THR A 183 -2.05 21.91 1.46
C THR A 183 -2.16 22.83 0.25
N ALA A 184 -3.36 22.86 -0.34
CA ALA A 184 -3.73 23.85 -1.35
C ALA A 184 -4.07 25.23 -0.76
N SER A 185 -4.02 25.38 0.56
CA SER A 185 -4.25 26.64 1.25
C SER A 185 -2.99 27.51 1.29
N PHE A 186 -3.17 28.81 1.46
CA PHE A 186 -2.07 29.74 1.61
C PHE A 186 -1.43 29.61 3.01
N LYS A 187 -0.14 29.90 3.10
CA LYS A 187 0.63 29.86 4.34
C LYS A 187 0.00 30.75 5.42
N GLU A 188 -0.40 31.94 5.01
CA GLU A 188 -0.98 32.98 5.89
C GLU A 188 -2.27 32.53 6.59
N ARG A 189 -3.03 31.59 5.96
CA ARG A 189 -4.20 30.94 6.56
C ARG A 189 -3.80 29.72 7.40
N SER A 190 -2.91 28.89 6.85
CA SER A 190 -2.67 27.57 7.41
C SER A 190 -1.83 27.59 8.68
N GLU A 191 -0.78 28.41 8.76
CA GLU A 191 0.12 28.43 9.93
C GLU A 191 -0.59 28.83 11.25
N PRO A 192 -1.44 29.86 11.30
CA PRO A 192 -2.18 30.19 12.52
C PRO A 192 -3.12 29.03 12.94
N ILE A 193 -3.76 28.34 11.99
CA ILE A 193 -4.63 27.19 12.26
C ILE A 193 -3.82 26.04 12.82
N LEU A 194 -2.72 25.66 12.15
CA LEU A 194 -1.84 24.57 12.61
C LEU A 194 -1.29 24.83 14.01
N SER A 195 -0.90 26.06 14.30
CA SER A 195 -0.41 26.44 15.61
C SER A 195 -1.52 26.39 16.68
N LYS A 196 -2.70 26.98 16.39
CA LYS A 196 -3.86 26.97 17.29
C LYS A 196 -4.32 25.55 17.63
N LEU A 197 -4.33 24.67 16.64
CA LEU A 197 -4.75 23.28 16.79
C LEU A 197 -3.62 22.34 17.22
N GLY A 198 -2.40 22.84 17.48
CA GLY A 198 -1.27 22.02 17.93
C GLY A 198 -0.81 20.97 16.91
N LEU A 199 -1.12 21.14 15.61
CA LEU A 199 -0.77 20.20 14.57
C LEU A 199 0.64 20.40 14.02
N SER A 200 1.21 21.59 14.13
CA SER A 200 2.54 21.93 13.60
C SER A 200 3.66 21.04 14.11
N VAL A 201 3.55 20.55 15.35
CA VAL A 201 4.59 19.73 16.01
C VAL A 201 4.77 18.32 15.39
N TYR A 202 3.80 17.86 14.61
CA TYR A 202 3.85 16.52 14.01
C TYR A 202 4.60 16.48 12.69
N PHE A 203 4.70 17.60 11.96
CA PHE A 203 5.19 17.62 10.59
C PHE A 203 6.63 18.08 10.51
N ASP A 204 7.44 17.35 9.75
CA ASP A 204 8.84 17.67 9.48
C ASP A 204 8.99 18.67 8.33
N LYS A 205 7.97 18.78 7.46
CA LYS A 205 7.96 19.65 6.29
C LYS A 205 6.56 20.18 6.00
N PHE A 206 6.49 21.42 5.50
CA PHE A 206 5.26 22.08 5.10
C PHE A 206 5.36 22.55 3.67
N ILE A 207 4.32 22.33 2.88
CA ILE A 207 4.19 22.80 1.50
C ILE A 207 2.84 23.48 1.36
N TYR A 208 2.88 24.76 1.07
CA TYR A 208 1.71 25.61 0.88
C TYR A 208 1.47 25.87 -0.59
N ARG A 209 0.31 26.44 -0.93
CA ARG A 209 -0.08 26.71 -2.33
C ARG A 209 1.01 27.39 -3.15
N LYS A 210 1.66 28.44 -2.62
CA LYS A 210 2.68 29.20 -3.36
C LYS A 210 3.95 28.41 -3.65
N ASP A 211 4.22 27.36 -2.90
CA ASP A 211 5.44 26.57 -3.04
C ASP A 211 5.40 25.63 -4.27
N TYR A 212 4.20 25.29 -4.77
CA TYR A 212 4.06 24.38 -5.88
C TYR A 212 3.14 24.86 -7.00
N ASN A 213 2.29 25.87 -6.76
CA ASN A 213 1.42 26.48 -7.75
C ASN A 213 1.75 27.97 -7.88
N THR A 214 2.69 28.27 -8.77
CA THR A 214 3.20 29.63 -8.98
C THR A 214 2.32 30.48 -9.92
N ASP A 215 1.35 29.90 -10.62
CA ASP A 215 0.42 30.64 -11.47
C ASP A 215 -0.87 30.99 -10.72
N PRO A 216 -1.07 32.25 -10.31
CA PRO A 216 -2.24 32.67 -9.56
C PRO A 216 -3.56 32.57 -10.37
N ARG A 217 -3.47 32.43 -11.70
CA ARG A 217 -4.64 32.29 -12.59
C ARG A 217 -5.12 30.84 -12.72
N ARG A 218 -4.29 29.87 -12.33
CA ARG A 218 -4.64 28.43 -12.32
C ARG A 218 -5.15 28.00 -10.94
N TRP A 219 -6.38 28.36 -10.64
CA TRP A 219 -7.10 27.86 -9.45
C TRP A 219 -7.32 26.35 -9.48
N ILE A 220 -7.33 25.79 -10.68
CA ILE A 220 -7.69 24.40 -10.93
C ILE A 220 -6.52 23.74 -11.62
N GLY A 221 -5.73 22.94 -10.92
CA GLY A 221 -4.91 22.03 -11.65
C GLY A 221 -3.53 21.63 -11.16
N ALA A 222 -2.96 22.31 -10.18
CA ALA A 222 -1.67 21.85 -9.65
C ALA A 222 -1.87 20.54 -8.88
N HIS A 223 -1.17 19.50 -9.31
CA HIS A 223 -1.15 18.22 -8.61
C HIS A 223 -0.09 18.21 -7.53
N LYS A 224 -0.38 17.47 -6.46
CA LYS A 224 0.58 17.18 -5.39
C LYS A 224 1.52 16.07 -5.84
N ASP A 225 2.56 16.44 -6.57
CA ASP A 225 3.60 15.49 -6.99
C ASP A 225 4.52 15.19 -5.80
N ILE A 226 4.15 14.18 -5.01
CA ILE A 226 4.84 13.83 -3.77
C ILE A 226 6.28 13.35 -3.97
N ARG A 227 6.72 13.07 -5.21
CA ARG A 227 8.14 12.82 -5.53
C ARG A 227 9.03 14.00 -5.13
N LYS A 228 8.52 15.23 -5.17
CA LYS A 228 9.23 16.44 -4.74
C LYS A 228 9.57 16.46 -3.24
N THR A 229 8.94 15.61 -2.47
CA THR A 229 9.20 15.43 -1.03
C THR A 229 9.80 14.08 -0.70
N ASN A 230 10.10 13.27 -1.71
CA ASN A 230 10.41 11.85 -1.58
C ASN A 230 9.29 11.10 -0.82
N GLY A 231 8.03 11.55 -0.97
CA GLY A 231 6.88 10.95 -0.32
C GLY A 231 6.54 9.56 -0.88
N ASP A 232 6.17 8.66 0.00
CA ASP A 232 5.79 7.28 -0.35
C ASP A 232 4.27 7.13 -0.46
N LEU A 233 3.51 7.91 0.32
CA LEU A 233 2.06 7.88 0.40
C LEU A 233 1.50 9.30 0.48
N LEU A 234 0.45 9.58 -0.30
CA LEU A 234 -0.41 10.75 -0.13
C LEU A 234 -1.70 10.34 0.59
N VAL A 235 -2.06 11.06 1.64
CA VAL A 235 -3.36 10.96 2.33
C VAL A 235 -4.13 12.24 2.07
N ASP A 236 -5.25 12.16 1.33
CA ASP A 236 -5.96 13.32 0.80
C ASP A 236 -7.45 12.99 0.61
N ASP A 237 -8.35 13.96 0.87
CA ASP A 237 -9.79 13.80 0.60
C ASP A 237 -10.15 14.05 -0.87
N SER A 238 -9.25 14.62 -1.66
CA SER A 238 -9.46 14.88 -3.08
C SER A 238 -9.12 13.66 -3.94
N ARG A 239 -10.15 13.03 -4.53
CA ARG A 239 -9.97 11.96 -5.50
C ARG A 239 -8.99 12.34 -6.61
N LYS A 240 -9.06 13.56 -7.12
CA LYS A 240 -8.18 14.05 -8.18
C LYS A 240 -6.69 14.00 -7.80
N GLN A 241 -6.35 14.32 -6.56
CA GLN A 241 -4.97 14.28 -6.09
C GLN A 241 -4.51 12.82 -5.88
N VAL A 242 -5.36 12.00 -5.29
CA VAL A 242 -5.09 10.57 -5.10
C VAL A 242 -4.91 9.86 -6.44
N ASP A 243 -5.82 10.05 -7.39
CA ASP A 243 -5.74 9.44 -8.73
C ASP A 243 -4.47 9.90 -9.47
N TYR A 244 -4.08 11.17 -9.34
CA TYR A 244 -2.83 11.65 -9.91
C TYR A 244 -1.61 10.94 -9.31
N VAL A 245 -1.52 10.85 -7.98
CA VAL A 245 -0.41 10.18 -7.30
C VAL A 245 -0.34 8.70 -7.70
N ASN A 246 -1.47 8.03 -7.77
CA ASN A 246 -1.56 6.64 -8.25
C ASN A 246 -1.09 6.54 -9.72
N SER A 247 -1.48 7.48 -10.58
CA SER A 247 -1.09 7.48 -12.00
C SER A 247 0.41 7.64 -12.25
N ILE A 248 1.15 8.18 -11.29
CA ILE A 248 2.61 8.32 -11.35
C ILE A 248 3.37 7.20 -10.61
N GLY A 249 2.67 6.11 -10.25
CA GLY A 249 3.25 4.92 -9.64
C GLY A 249 3.58 5.07 -8.15
N LEU A 250 2.89 5.97 -7.44
CA LEU A 250 2.99 6.14 -5.99
C LEU A 250 1.66 5.80 -5.33
N ALA A 251 1.67 5.62 -4.01
CA ALA A 251 0.45 5.30 -3.27
C ALA A 251 -0.34 6.56 -2.89
N GLY A 252 -1.65 6.55 -3.12
CA GLY A 252 -2.57 7.55 -2.65
C GLY A 252 -3.72 6.92 -1.87
N TYR A 253 -3.96 7.39 -0.65
CA TYR A 253 -5.08 6.99 0.21
C TYR A 253 -6.15 8.07 0.19
N LYS A 254 -7.35 7.69 -0.27
CA LYS A 254 -8.50 8.60 -0.34
C LYS A 254 -9.25 8.62 0.99
N MET A 255 -9.12 9.72 1.72
CA MET A 255 -9.91 9.94 2.94
C MET A 255 -11.36 10.36 2.62
N THR A 256 -12.31 9.91 3.44
CA THR A 256 -13.64 10.53 3.47
C THR A 256 -13.51 11.97 3.96
N PRO A 257 -14.14 12.97 3.31
CA PRO A 257 -14.03 14.35 3.76
C PRO A 257 -14.50 14.53 5.21
N TYR A 258 -13.82 15.38 5.97
CA TYR A 258 -14.24 15.81 7.30
C TYR A 258 -14.66 17.27 7.26
N ALA A 259 -15.82 17.56 7.84
CA ALA A 259 -16.38 18.92 7.89
C ALA A 259 -17.09 19.19 9.23
N SER A 260 -17.33 20.47 9.53
CA SER A 260 -18.03 20.88 10.76
C SER A 260 -19.53 20.54 10.74
N THR A 261 -20.09 20.20 9.57
CA THR A 261 -21.52 19.92 9.36
C THR A 261 -21.78 18.50 8.87
N GLU A 262 -22.99 17.99 9.11
CA GLU A 262 -23.41 16.68 8.61
C GLU A 262 -23.44 16.64 7.07
N PRO A 263 -23.18 15.47 6.45
CA PRO A 263 -22.93 14.17 7.12
C PRO A 263 -21.46 13.94 7.53
N TYR A 264 -20.56 14.88 7.31
CA TYR A 264 -19.12 14.71 7.41
C TYR A 264 -18.52 15.06 8.78
N ASN A 265 -19.35 15.46 9.76
CA ASN A 265 -18.92 15.81 11.13
C ASN A 265 -18.72 14.60 12.05
N LYS A 266 -19.09 13.40 11.59
CA LYS A 266 -18.93 12.13 12.30
C LYS A 266 -18.13 11.15 11.42
N PRO A 267 -16.80 11.32 11.28
CA PRO A 267 -16.02 10.45 10.47
C PRO A 267 -16.00 9.03 11.03
N ASP A 268 -15.93 8.04 10.13
CA ASP A 268 -15.71 6.66 10.52
C ASP A 268 -14.31 6.49 11.09
N MET A 269 -14.21 6.10 12.36
CA MET A 269 -12.95 5.91 13.04
C MET A 269 -12.17 4.71 12.49
N SER A 270 -12.85 3.74 11.87
CA SER A 270 -12.20 2.58 11.27
C SER A 270 -11.33 2.96 10.07
N GLU A 271 -11.63 4.07 9.39
CA GLU A 271 -10.82 4.60 8.28
C GLU A 271 -9.39 4.96 8.73
N LEU A 272 -9.25 5.56 9.93
CA LEU A 272 -7.92 5.86 10.50
C LEU A 272 -7.21 4.62 11.01
N GLU A 273 -7.93 3.62 11.49
CA GLU A 273 -7.36 2.33 11.91
C GLU A 273 -6.87 1.55 10.68
N GLU A 274 -7.61 1.60 9.57
CA GLU A 274 -7.19 1.02 8.29
C GLU A 274 -5.95 1.71 7.74
N LEU A 275 -5.94 3.05 7.68
CA LEU A 275 -4.78 3.84 7.27
C LEU A 275 -3.55 3.53 8.13
N HIS A 276 -3.72 3.47 9.45
CA HIS A 276 -2.62 3.11 10.36
C HIS A 276 -2.07 1.72 10.05
N ARG A 277 -2.93 0.72 9.90
CA ARG A 277 -2.55 -0.67 9.58
C ARG A 277 -1.84 -0.76 8.24
N MET A 278 -2.24 0.05 7.26
CA MET A 278 -1.56 0.12 5.96
C MET A 278 -0.14 0.68 6.09
N ILE A 279 0.09 1.66 6.97
CA ILE A 279 1.40 2.30 7.16
C ILE A 279 2.29 1.48 8.11
N LEU A 280 1.73 0.95 9.18
CA LEU A 280 2.41 0.25 10.26
C LEU A 280 1.69 -1.07 10.57
N PRO A 281 1.79 -2.09 9.71
CA PRO A 281 1.01 -3.33 9.83
C PRO A 281 1.28 -4.11 11.13
N ASP A 282 2.49 -4.00 11.68
CA ASP A 282 2.94 -4.73 12.86
C ASP A 282 2.72 -3.98 14.18
N VAL A 283 2.12 -2.77 14.11
CA VAL A 283 1.86 -1.92 15.28
C VAL A 283 0.38 -1.91 15.61
N GLU A 284 0.03 -2.40 16.80
CA GLU A 284 -1.35 -2.40 17.27
C GLU A 284 -1.87 -0.95 17.45
N PHE A 285 -3.03 -0.68 16.84
CA PHE A 285 -3.66 0.64 16.90
C PHE A 285 -5.18 0.50 16.89
N THR A 286 -5.84 1.12 17.86
CA THR A 286 -7.30 1.19 17.92
C THR A 286 -7.74 2.57 18.41
N LEU A 287 -8.74 3.14 17.79
CA LEU A 287 -9.36 4.41 18.19
C LEU A 287 -10.64 4.19 19.02
N GLN A 288 -11.19 3.00 18.99
CA GLN A 288 -12.34 2.66 19.81
C GLN A 288 -11.90 2.63 21.28
N THR A 289 -12.45 3.52 22.08
CA THR A 289 -12.35 3.42 23.53
C THR A 289 -13.12 2.17 23.93
N ASN A 290 -12.44 1.23 24.61
CA ASN A 290 -13.08 0.09 25.26
C ASN A 290 -14.05 0.62 26.34
N THR A 291 -15.22 1.09 25.95
CA THR A 291 -16.33 1.41 26.89
C THR A 291 -16.77 0.19 27.67
N SER A 292 -16.36 -1.02 27.26
CA SER A 292 -16.69 -2.27 27.97
C SER A 292 -15.92 -2.46 29.27
N LEU A 293 -14.71 -1.90 29.43
CA LEU A 293 -13.92 -2.05 30.67
C LEU A 293 -14.42 -1.07 31.75
N PHE A 294 -14.72 0.16 31.38
CA PHE A 294 -15.24 1.15 32.33
C PHE A 294 -16.66 0.82 32.82
N SER A 295 -17.53 0.30 31.94
CA SER A 295 -18.87 -0.16 32.32
C SER A 295 -18.85 -1.42 33.22
N LYS A 296 -17.87 -2.31 33.02
CA LYS A 296 -17.65 -3.49 33.88
C LYS A 296 -17.09 -3.10 35.25
N ILE A 297 -16.20 -2.11 35.33
CA ILE A 297 -15.63 -1.63 36.60
C ILE A 297 -16.70 -0.87 37.40
N THR A 298 -17.52 -0.05 36.78
CA THR A 298 -18.59 0.68 37.50
C THR A 298 -19.74 -0.20 37.93
N SER A 299 -19.94 -1.39 37.35
CA SER A 299 -20.94 -2.36 37.83
C SER A 299 -20.50 -3.15 39.07
N ILE A 300 -19.19 -3.12 39.40
CA ILE A 300 -18.64 -3.82 40.60
C ILE A 300 -18.77 -2.92 41.85
N PHE A 301 -18.99 -1.61 41.66
CA PHE A 301 -19.10 -0.65 42.77
C PHE A 301 -20.56 -0.11 42.96
N LYS A 302 -21.54 -0.75 42.35
CA LYS A 302 -22.96 -0.58 42.64
C LYS A 302 -23.51 -1.82 43.33
#